data_2c138a66af2830a0764dbdfb1a1d6d6c
#
_entry.id   2c138a66af2830a0764dbdfb1a1d6d6c
#
_cell.length_a   1.000
_cell.length_b   1.000
_cell.length_c   1.000
_cell.angle_alpha   90.00
_cell.angle_beta   90.00
_cell.angle_gamma   90.00
#
_symmetry.space_group_name_H-M   'P 1'
#
loop_
_entity.id
_entity.type
_entity.pdbx_description
1 polymer ?
#
loop_
_entity_poly.entity_id
_entity_poly.type
_entity_poly.pdbx_seq_one_letter_code
_entity_poly.pdbx_strand_id
1 'polypeptide(L)'
;MTKALFFDIDGTLVSFKTHSIPASTIEALEKAHAKGVKIFISTGRPTLFINNLQAIEHLIDGYMTANGGYCYIGDRSVSLHPIAKDDVLYVVNVCQEKHIGCVVVGKNKISAIHPEKMEYIMQALLNIPYDKWMSPLDDVLEHEDILQITPFFTVEQEAEVMPHLHSVTSARWYPDFTDITASKADKGQGLLSMAAAENIAIADTMAFGDGGNDIAILRQAGIGVAMGNANDDVKAVANYVTSSVDDDGIANALKHFDVI
;
A
#
# COMPACT_ATOMS: atom_id res chain seq x y z
N MET A 1 5.76 -24.11 -8.82
CA MET A 1 4.77 -23.46 -9.73
C MET A 1 4.11 -22.32 -8.97
N THR A 2 4.01 -21.14 -9.55
CA THR A 2 3.42 -19.96 -8.90
C THR A 2 1.96 -20.21 -8.50
N LYS A 3 1.63 -19.96 -7.23
CA LYS A 3 0.28 -20.17 -6.66
C LYS A 3 -0.35 -18.88 -6.15
N ALA A 4 0.46 -17.85 -5.93
CA ALA A 4 -0.01 -16.54 -5.49
C ALA A 4 0.77 -15.40 -6.12
N LEU A 5 0.05 -14.37 -6.53
CA LEU A 5 0.54 -13.13 -7.09
C LEU A 5 0.20 -11.98 -6.15
N PHE A 6 1.16 -11.11 -5.88
CA PHE A 6 1.00 -9.92 -5.04
C PHE A 6 1.32 -8.69 -5.89
N PHE A 7 0.43 -7.74 -5.93
CA PHE A 7 0.57 -6.55 -6.77
C PHE A 7 0.45 -5.28 -5.97
N ASP A 8 1.40 -4.38 -6.14
CA ASP A 8 1.16 -2.98 -5.82
C ASP A 8 0.14 -2.37 -6.78
N ILE A 9 -0.45 -1.22 -6.40
CA ILE A 9 -1.48 -0.55 -7.21
C ILE A 9 -0.85 0.49 -8.13
N ASP A 10 -0.26 1.52 -7.55
CA ASP A 10 0.08 2.77 -8.23
C ASP A 10 1.42 2.68 -8.95
N GLY A 11 1.42 2.67 -10.28
CA GLY A 11 2.61 2.43 -11.10
C GLY A 11 2.87 0.95 -11.38
N THR A 12 2.11 0.04 -10.78
CA THR A 12 2.21 -1.41 -11.00
C THR A 12 0.96 -1.96 -11.69
N LEU A 13 -0.19 -2.00 -11.03
CA LEU A 13 -1.48 -2.36 -11.65
C LEU A 13 -2.09 -1.20 -12.42
N VAL A 14 -2.03 -0.01 -11.85
CA VAL A 14 -2.69 1.20 -12.36
C VAL A 14 -1.65 2.17 -12.92
N SER A 15 -1.82 2.55 -14.17
CA SER A 15 -0.96 3.54 -14.82
C SER A 15 -1.19 4.95 -14.25
N PHE A 16 -0.12 5.68 -13.95
CA PHE A 16 -0.18 7.10 -13.59
C PHE A 16 -0.65 8.00 -14.77
N LYS A 17 -0.54 7.52 -16.03
CA LYS A 17 -0.96 8.30 -17.20
C LYS A 17 -2.45 8.17 -17.48
N THR A 18 -2.99 6.94 -17.37
CA THR A 18 -4.38 6.65 -17.74
C THR A 18 -5.30 6.51 -16.55
N HIS A 19 -4.75 6.41 -15.32
CA HIS A 19 -5.45 6.13 -14.07
C HIS A 19 -6.34 4.87 -14.16
N SER A 20 -5.91 3.88 -14.97
CA SER A 20 -6.62 2.64 -15.22
C SER A 20 -5.67 1.45 -15.33
N ILE A 21 -6.21 0.25 -15.17
CA ILE A 21 -5.49 -1.01 -15.36
C ILE A 21 -5.45 -1.31 -16.87
N PRO A 22 -4.28 -1.60 -17.46
CA PRO A 22 -4.18 -1.99 -18.87
C PRO A 22 -5.01 -3.25 -19.19
N ALA A 23 -5.63 -3.28 -20.37
CA ALA A 23 -6.46 -4.42 -20.77
C ALA A 23 -5.66 -5.74 -20.80
N SER A 24 -4.40 -5.70 -21.23
CA SER A 24 -3.49 -6.85 -21.22
C SER A 24 -3.26 -7.41 -19.82
N THR A 25 -3.20 -6.54 -18.80
CA THR A 25 -3.07 -6.93 -17.40
C THR A 25 -4.35 -7.64 -16.93
N ILE A 26 -5.54 -7.08 -17.22
CA ILE A 26 -6.82 -7.71 -16.87
C ILE A 26 -6.90 -9.12 -17.45
N GLU A 27 -6.66 -9.27 -18.76
CA GLU A 27 -6.67 -10.57 -19.42
C GLU A 27 -5.66 -11.57 -18.83
N ALA A 28 -4.47 -11.07 -18.45
CA ALA A 28 -3.43 -11.91 -17.86
C ALA A 28 -3.83 -12.40 -16.45
N LEU A 29 -4.44 -11.53 -15.64
CA LEU A 29 -4.94 -11.90 -14.32
C LEU A 29 -6.12 -12.88 -14.40
N GLU A 30 -7.06 -12.70 -15.34
CA GLU A 30 -8.14 -13.64 -15.60
C GLU A 30 -7.60 -15.05 -15.95
N LYS A 31 -6.57 -15.12 -16.82
CA LYS A 31 -5.92 -16.39 -17.19
C LYS A 31 -5.23 -17.05 -16.00
N ALA A 32 -4.51 -16.28 -15.18
CA ALA A 32 -3.85 -16.78 -13.99
C ALA A 32 -4.87 -17.30 -12.96
N HIS A 33 -5.92 -16.51 -12.69
CA HIS A 33 -6.99 -16.88 -11.77
C HIS A 33 -7.74 -18.14 -12.24
N ALA A 34 -8.02 -18.29 -13.56
CA ALA A 34 -8.63 -19.49 -14.15
C ALA A 34 -7.78 -20.76 -13.96
N LYS A 35 -6.45 -20.63 -13.76
CA LYS A 35 -5.54 -21.71 -13.40
C LYS A 35 -5.43 -21.95 -11.88
N GLY A 36 -6.23 -21.26 -11.07
CA GLY A 36 -6.25 -21.38 -9.60
C GLY A 36 -5.14 -20.60 -8.90
N VAL A 37 -4.48 -19.65 -9.57
CA VAL A 37 -3.49 -18.76 -8.95
C VAL A 37 -4.23 -17.67 -8.18
N LYS A 38 -3.89 -17.49 -6.90
CA LYS A 38 -4.49 -16.46 -6.04
C LYS A 38 -3.92 -15.08 -6.33
N ILE A 39 -4.75 -14.06 -6.22
CA ILE A 39 -4.41 -12.66 -6.52
C ILE A 39 -4.59 -11.82 -5.26
N PHE A 40 -3.52 -11.18 -4.81
CA PHE A 40 -3.47 -10.32 -3.64
C PHE A 40 -3.02 -8.91 -4.01
N ILE A 41 -3.67 -7.92 -3.41
CA ILE A 41 -3.25 -6.52 -3.50
C ILE A 41 -2.31 -6.20 -2.34
N SER A 42 -1.23 -5.45 -2.61
CA SER A 42 -0.22 -5.04 -1.64
C SER A 42 0.08 -3.55 -1.80
N THR A 43 -0.58 -2.68 -1.04
CA THR A 43 -0.55 -1.25 -1.26
C THR A 43 -0.24 -0.45 0.00
N GLY A 44 0.35 0.75 -0.20
CA GLY A 44 0.43 1.77 0.84
C GLY A 44 -0.90 2.45 1.13
N ARG A 45 -1.87 2.34 0.22
CA ARG A 45 -3.20 2.91 0.43
C ARG A 45 -3.92 2.23 1.60
N PRO A 46 -4.62 2.99 2.45
CA PRO A 46 -5.62 2.42 3.35
C PRO A 46 -6.80 1.87 2.55
N THR A 47 -7.53 0.91 3.12
CA THR A 47 -8.66 0.23 2.45
C THR A 47 -9.67 1.22 1.84
N LEU A 48 -10.01 2.28 2.57
CA LEU A 48 -10.98 3.29 2.13
C LEU A 48 -10.52 4.12 0.92
N PHE A 49 -9.23 4.13 0.60
CA PHE A 49 -8.68 4.86 -0.55
C PHE A 49 -8.44 3.98 -1.78
N ILE A 50 -8.86 2.70 -1.72
CA ILE A 50 -8.81 1.79 -2.88
C ILE A 50 -10.09 1.99 -3.68
N ASN A 51 -10.00 2.74 -4.78
CA ASN A 51 -11.14 3.16 -5.60
C ASN A 51 -10.93 2.96 -7.11
N ASN A 52 -9.94 2.17 -7.52
CA ASN A 52 -9.50 2.06 -8.91
C ASN A 52 -9.24 0.61 -9.38
N LEU A 53 -9.80 -0.38 -8.66
CA LEU A 53 -9.62 -1.81 -8.96
C LEU A 53 -10.89 -2.51 -9.47
N GLN A 54 -11.95 -1.77 -9.81
CA GLN A 54 -13.27 -2.33 -10.19
C GLN A 54 -13.18 -3.36 -11.32
N ALA A 55 -12.25 -3.14 -12.27
CA ALA A 55 -12.07 -4.04 -13.41
C ALA A 55 -11.61 -5.45 -13.02
N ILE A 56 -10.94 -5.60 -11.87
CA ILE A 56 -10.37 -6.87 -11.39
C ILE A 56 -10.86 -7.27 -10.00
N GLU A 57 -11.78 -6.51 -9.40
CA GLU A 57 -12.23 -6.73 -8.01
C GLU A 57 -12.72 -8.18 -7.79
N HIS A 58 -13.39 -8.75 -8.78
CA HIS A 58 -13.91 -10.12 -8.75
C HIS A 58 -12.81 -11.20 -8.80
N LEU A 59 -11.55 -10.84 -9.09
CA LEU A 59 -10.40 -11.74 -9.13
C LEU A 59 -9.56 -11.68 -7.85
N ILE A 60 -9.81 -10.70 -6.96
CA ILE A 60 -8.94 -10.42 -5.80
C ILE A 60 -9.34 -11.33 -4.63
N ASP A 61 -8.39 -12.14 -4.18
CA ASP A 61 -8.55 -13.03 -3.02
C ASP A 61 -8.36 -12.31 -1.67
N GLY A 62 -7.51 -11.27 -1.62
CA GLY A 62 -7.27 -10.56 -0.39
C GLY A 62 -6.41 -9.30 -0.55
N TYR A 63 -6.29 -8.55 0.53
CA TYR A 63 -5.66 -7.24 0.54
C TYR A 63 -4.65 -7.11 1.67
N MET A 64 -3.56 -6.44 1.35
CA MET A 64 -2.56 -5.90 2.24
C MET A 64 -2.55 -4.39 2.06
N THR A 65 -2.99 -3.63 3.06
CA THR A 65 -3.19 -2.18 3.03
C THR A 65 -2.28 -1.49 4.05
N ALA A 66 -2.12 -0.18 3.93
CA ALA A 66 -1.25 0.63 4.79
C ALA A 66 0.16 0.00 4.94
N ASN A 67 0.79 -0.37 3.79
CA ASN A 67 2.11 -1.03 3.74
C ASN A 67 2.23 -2.31 4.59
N GLY A 68 1.17 -3.10 4.72
CA GLY A 68 1.15 -4.29 5.56
C GLY A 68 0.64 -4.05 6.98
N GLY A 69 0.19 -2.84 7.29
CA GLY A 69 -0.46 -2.50 8.55
C GLY A 69 -1.73 -3.30 8.80
N TYR A 70 -2.46 -3.63 7.73
CA TYR A 70 -3.63 -4.51 7.79
C TYR A 70 -3.67 -5.45 6.59
N CYS A 71 -3.72 -6.76 6.87
CA CYS A 71 -3.86 -7.81 5.87
C CYS A 71 -5.14 -8.60 6.14
N TYR A 72 -5.94 -8.86 5.08
CA TYR A 72 -7.19 -9.60 5.22
C TYR A 72 -7.56 -10.37 3.94
N ILE A 73 -8.36 -11.44 4.11
CA ILE A 73 -8.86 -12.32 3.05
C ILE A 73 -10.37 -12.46 3.26
N GLY A 74 -11.18 -11.90 2.33
CA GLY A 74 -12.61 -11.73 2.59
C GLY A 74 -12.83 -10.96 3.90
N ASP A 75 -13.63 -11.51 4.81
CA ASP A 75 -13.88 -10.91 6.12
C ASP A 75 -12.87 -11.33 7.21
N ARG A 76 -11.91 -12.20 6.88
CA ARG A 76 -10.93 -12.73 7.83
C ARG A 76 -9.72 -11.81 7.94
N SER A 77 -9.51 -11.19 9.10
CA SER A 77 -8.25 -10.51 9.42
C SER A 77 -7.11 -11.53 9.52
N VAL A 78 -6.03 -11.31 8.79
CA VAL A 78 -4.82 -12.14 8.78
C VAL A 78 -3.77 -11.56 9.72
N SER A 79 -3.47 -10.27 9.58
CA SER A 79 -2.57 -9.54 10.48
C SER A 79 -3.02 -8.10 10.64
N LEU A 80 -2.75 -7.52 11.81
CA LEU A 80 -3.07 -6.13 12.13
C LEU A 80 -1.94 -5.55 12.98
N HIS A 81 -1.35 -4.47 12.53
CA HIS A 81 -0.22 -3.79 13.16
C HIS A 81 -0.53 -2.31 13.35
N PRO A 82 -1.32 -1.92 14.38
CA PRO A 82 -1.63 -0.53 14.64
C PRO A 82 -0.42 0.21 15.23
N ILE A 83 -0.40 1.52 15.02
CA ILE A 83 0.52 2.43 15.70
C ILE A 83 0.16 2.47 17.20
N ALA A 84 1.16 2.52 18.06
CA ALA A 84 0.93 2.66 19.50
C ALA A 84 0.18 3.97 19.82
N LYS A 85 -0.79 3.90 20.73
CA LYS A 85 -1.68 5.04 21.05
C LYS A 85 -0.92 6.28 21.46
N ASP A 86 0.18 6.12 22.22
CA ASP A 86 0.99 7.25 22.68
C ASP A 86 1.69 7.96 21.51
N ASP A 87 2.21 7.19 20.53
CA ASP A 87 2.81 7.73 19.31
C ASP A 87 1.76 8.47 18.46
N VAL A 88 0.55 7.89 18.33
CA VAL A 88 -0.58 8.55 17.64
C VAL A 88 -0.90 9.89 18.26
N LEU A 89 -1.12 9.92 19.59
CA LEU A 89 -1.50 11.13 20.32
C LEU A 89 -0.41 12.19 20.26
N TYR A 90 0.87 11.79 20.29
CA TYR A 90 1.98 12.73 20.17
C TYR A 90 1.94 13.45 18.81
N VAL A 91 1.83 12.72 17.71
CA VAL A 91 1.77 13.30 16.35
C VAL A 91 0.53 14.18 16.17
N VAL A 92 -0.63 13.71 16.64
CA VAL A 92 -1.89 14.46 16.59
C VAL A 92 -1.77 15.80 17.34
N ASN A 93 -1.22 15.80 18.55
CA ASN A 93 -1.02 17.02 19.33
C ASN A 93 -0.07 18.00 18.63
N VAL A 94 1.05 17.52 18.09
CA VAL A 94 1.98 18.35 17.32
C VAL A 94 1.28 19.00 16.11
N CYS A 95 0.47 18.23 15.38
CA CYS A 95 -0.27 18.75 14.23
C CYS A 95 -1.30 19.81 14.63
N GLN A 96 -2.02 19.60 15.75
CA GLN A 96 -2.99 20.58 16.27
C GLN A 96 -2.30 21.87 16.74
N GLU A 97 -1.23 21.76 17.56
CA GLU A 97 -0.51 22.91 18.12
C GLU A 97 0.20 23.76 17.04
N LYS A 98 0.82 23.09 16.07
CA LYS A 98 1.57 23.77 14.99
C LYS A 98 0.69 24.12 13.78
N HIS A 99 -0.63 23.85 13.80
CA HIS A 99 -1.57 24.05 12.68
C HIS A 99 -1.13 23.36 11.38
N ILE A 100 -0.71 22.12 11.49
CA ILE A 100 -0.24 21.29 10.37
C ILE A 100 -1.38 20.36 9.92
N GLY A 101 -1.60 20.25 8.60
CA GLY A 101 -2.53 19.29 8.01
C GLY A 101 -2.10 17.86 8.31
N CYS A 102 -3.07 17.00 8.67
CA CYS A 102 -2.74 15.60 8.96
C CYS A 102 -3.95 14.70 8.68
N VAL A 103 -3.72 13.56 7.99
CA VAL A 103 -4.70 12.50 7.86
C VAL A 103 -4.43 11.44 8.92
N VAL A 104 -5.46 11.02 9.63
CA VAL A 104 -5.41 9.94 10.63
C VAL A 104 -6.26 8.79 10.11
N VAL A 105 -5.60 7.67 9.82
CA VAL A 105 -6.22 6.51 9.18
C VAL A 105 -6.39 5.40 10.19
N GLY A 106 -7.63 5.14 10.56
CA GLY A 106 -8.04 3.94 11.28
C GLY A 106 -8.32 2.77 10.33
N LYS A 107 -8.60 1.62 10.90
CA LYS A 107 -8.95 0.42 10.15
C LYS A 107 -10.20 0.61 9.27
N ASN A 108 -11.24 1.25 9.81
CA ASN A 108 -12.54 1.42 9.15
C ASN A 108 -12.95 2.87 8.95
N LYS A 109 -12.28 3.82 9.60
CA LYS A 109 -12.62 5.24 9.57
C LYS A 109 -11.37 6.08 9.34
N ILE A 110 -11.56 7.24 8.76
CA ILE A 110 -10.50 8.23 8.52
C ILE A 110 -10.93 9.55 9.11
N SER A 111 -9.99 10.28 9.67
CA SER A 111 -10.17 11.67 10.10
C SER A 111 -9.07 12.58 9.56
N ALA A 112 -9.28 13.87 9.66
CA ALA A 112 -8.29 14.87 9.28
C ALA A 112 -8.20 15.98 10.33
N ILE A 113 -6.98 16.48 10.50
CA ILE A 113 -6.64 17.68 11.26
C ILE A 113 -6.26 18.76 10.25
N HIS A 114 -6.85 19.95 10.37
CA HIS A 114 -6.62 21.07 9.44
C HIS A 114 -6.78 20.67 7.95
N PRO A 115 -7.92 20.09 7.54
CA PRO A 115 -8.13 19.57 6.19
C PRO A 115 -7.92 20.59 5.09
N GLU A 116 -8.17 21.88 5.36
CA GLU A 116 -7.93 23.01 4.44
C GLU A 116 -6.47 23.15 3.99
N LYS A 117 -5.53 22.53 4.72
CA LYS A 117 -4.10 22.51 4.36
C LYS A 117 -3.74 21.44 3.34
N MET A 118 -4.64 20.49 3.11
CA MET A 118 -4.37 19.27 2.35
C MET A 118 -5.25 19.10 1.13
N GLU A 119 -6.37 19.83 1.05
CA GLU A 119 -7.43 19.65 0.06
C GLU A 119 -6.91 19.53 -1.38
N TYR A 120 -6.01 20.44 -1.77
CA TYR A 120 -5.48 20.47 -3.12
C TYR A 120 -4.64 19.24 -3.48
N ILE A 121 -3.89 18.68 -2.52
CA ILE A 121 -3.05 17.49 -2.72
C ILE A 121 -3.93 16.24 -2.79
N MET A 122 -4.87 16.10 -1.86
CA MET A 122 -5.77 14.94 -1.80
C MET A 122 -6.57 14.82 -3.10
N GLN A 123 -7.03 15.94 -3.65
CA GLN A 123 -7.74 15.95 -4.91
C GLN A 123 -6.81 15.74 -6.11
N ALA A 124 -5.66 16.41 -6.16
CA ALA A 124 -4.74 16.34 -7.30
C ALA A 124 -4.03 14.99 -7.44
N LEU A 125 -3.62 14.37 -6.31
CA LEU A 125 -2.86 13.11 -6.32
C LEU A 125 -3.75 11.87 -6.26
N LEU A 126 -4.80 11.89 -5.44
CA LEU A 126 -5.56 10.69 -5.13
C LEU A 126 -6.97 10.71 -5.74
N ASN A 127 -7.40 11.85 -6.28
CA ASN A 127 -8.78 12.06 -6.79
C ASN A 127 -9.84 11.61 -5.77
N ILE A 128 -9.59 11.91 -4.47
CA ILE A 128 -10.47 11.52 -3.37
C ILE A 128 -11.25 12.75 -2.93
N PRO A 129 -12.60 12.72 -2.96
CA PRO A 129 -13.44 13.73 -2.33
C PRO A 129 -13.34 13.56 -0.81
N TYR A 130 -12.39 14.26 -0.19
CA TYR A 130 -12.01 14.08 1.22
C TYR A 130 -13.17 14.35 2.19
N ASP A 131 -14.08 15.24 1.88
CA ASP A 131 -15.24 15.63 2.70
C ASP A 131 -16.23 14.50 2.97
N LYS A 132 -16.31 13.51 2.07
CA LYS A 132 -17.25 12.37 2.18
C LYS A 132 -16.79 11.24 3.09
N TRP A 133 -15.51 11.20 3.43
CA TRP A 133 -14.88 10.06 4.13
C TRP A 133 -14.46 10.37 5.56
N MET A 134 -14.53 11.66 5.96
CA MET A 134 -14.02 12.10 7.25
C MET A 134 -15.00 11.82 8.38
N SER A 135 -14.55 11.10 9.38
CA SER A 135 -15.21 10.92 10.66
C SER A 135 -14.69 11.94 11.68
N PRO A 136 -15.42 12.23 12.76
CA PRO A 136 -14.91 13.06 13.85
C PRO A 136 -13.59 12.48 14.40
N LEU A 137 -12.60 13.34 14.66
CA LEU A 137 -11.27 12.91 15.11
C LEU A 137 -11.34 12.10 16.41
N ASP A 138 -12.08 12.58 17.39
CA ASP A 138 -12.23 11.91 18.69
C ASP A 138 -12.81 10.49 18.53
N ASP A 139 -13.80 10.32 17.63
CA ASP A 139 -14.38 9.01 17.34
C ASP A 139 -13.36 8.05 16.73
N VAL A 140 -12.51 8.54 15.83
CA VAL A 140 -11.42 7.73 15.23
C VAL A 140 -10.36 7.36 16.26
N LEU A 141 -9.91 8.32 17.07
CA LEU A 141 -8.87 8.08 18.09
C LEU A 141 -9.33 7.18 19.23
N GLU A 142 -10.63 7.15 19.52
CA GLU A 142 -11.19 6.36 20.61
C GLU A 142 -11.53 4.93 20.19
N HIS A 143 -12.04 4.74 18.95
CA HIS A 143 -12.67 3.49 18.54
C HIS A 143 -11.94 2.72 17.44
N GLU A 144 -10.88 3.31 16.82
CA GLU A 144 -10.18 2.67 15.72
C GLU A 144 -8.75 2.25 16.09
N ASP A 145 -8.30 1.14 15.52
CA ASP A 145 -6.88 0.81 15.41
C ASP A 145 -6.25 1.73 14.35
N ILE A 146 -5.36 2.61 14.76
CA ILE A 146 -4.72 3.57 13.84
C ILE A 146 -3.59 2.88 13.08
N LEU A 147 -3.71 2.82 11.76
CA LEU A 147 -2.79 2.11 10.88
C LEU A 147 -1.75 3.03 10.24
N GLN A 148 -2.12 4.29 10.01
CA GLN A 148 -1.29 5.27 9.36
C GLN A 148 -1.65 6.68 9.83
N ILE A 149 -0.64 7.52 9.94
CA ILE A 149 -0.80 8.97 10.12
C ILE A 149 0.00 9.62 9.01
N THR A 150 -0.61 10.56 8.29
CA THR A 150 0.03 11.30 7.19
C THR A 150 0.08 12.78 7.54
N PRO A 151 1.03 13.24 8.37
CA PRO A 151 1.24 14.64 8.64
C PRO A 151 1.91 15.35 7.46
N PHE A 152 1.49 16.57 7.17
CA PHE A 152 2.10 17.44 6.16
C PHE A 152 3.32 18.16 6.75
N PHE A 153 4.26 17.37 7.24
CA PHE A 153 5.52 17.84 7.80
C PHE A 153 6.51 18.25 6.69
N THR A 154 7.26 19.31 6.95
CA THR A 154 8.53 19.50 6.23
C THR A 154 9.55 18.44 6.67
N VAL A 155 10.67 18.33 5.93
CA VAL A 155 11.76 17.41 6.29
C VAL A 155 12.32 17.70 7.68
N GLU A 156 12.41 18.99 8.04
CA GLU A 156 12.90 19.44 9.35
C GLU A 156 11.92 19.08 10.48
N GLN A 157 10.62 19.25 10.25
CA GLN A 157 9.58 18.88 11.22
C GLN A 157 9.53 17.36 11.41
N GLU A 158 9.67 16.58 10.36
CA GLU A 158 9.78 15.12 10.45
C GLU A 158 11.00 14.72 11.28
N ALA A 159 12.18 15.31 11.01
CA ALA A 159 13.40 15.05 11.77
C ALA A 159 13.30 15.48 13.25
N GLU A 160 12.50 16.49 13.57
CA GLU A 160 12.21 16.91 14.96
C GLU A 160 11.28 15.92 15.67
N VAL A 161 10.24 15.43 14.98
CA VAL A 161 9.16 14.61 15.57
C VAL A 161 9.55 13.14 15.71
N MET A 162 10.13 12.53 14.67
CA MET A 162 10.40 11.10 14.64
C MET A 162 11.22 10.56 15.83
N PRO A 163 12.24 11.27 16.39
CA PRO A 163 12.97 10.78 17.55
C PRO A 163 12.15 10.62 18.83
N HIS A 164 10.96 11.21 18.92
CA HIS A 164 10.04 11.09 20.06
C HIS A 164 9.07 9.90 19.92
N LEU A 165 9.06 9.21 18.78
CA LEU A 165 8.19 8.08 18.52
C LEU A 165 8.97 6.75 18.67
N HIS A 166 8.30 5.70 19.11
CA HIS A 166 8.99 4.48 19.56
C HIS A 166 8.73 3.24 18.68
N SER A 167 7.56 3.16 18.08
CA SER A 167 7.12 1.93 17.38
C SER A 167 6.73 2.17 15.93
N VAL A 168 7.25 3.22 15.32
CA VAL A 168 6.87 3.66 13.98
C VAL A 168 8.07 3.81 13.05
N THR A 169 7.77 3.89 11.77
CA THR A 169 8.68 4.32 10.70
C THR A 169 7.99 5.38 9.86
N SER A 170 8.76 6.22 9.18
CA SER A 170 8.25 7.19 8.23
C SER A 170 8.72 6.88 6.82
N ALA A 171 7.88 7.18 5.83
CA ALA A 171 8.17 7.07 4.41
C ALA A 171 7.66 8.30 3.67
N ARG A 172 8.58 9.07 3.09
CA ARG A 172 8.28 10.27 2.31
C ARG A 172 8.38 9.95 0.82
N TRP A 173 7.25 9.86 0.16
CA TRP A 173 7.18 9.65 -1.28
C TRP A 173 6.71 10.91 -2.05
N TYR A 174 6.26 11.93 -1.31
CA TYR A 174 5.88 13.23 -1.83
C TYR A 174 6.52 14.34 -0.99
N PRO A 175 6.92 15.49 -1.59
CA PRO A 175 7.65 16.54 -0.86
C PRO A 175 6.92 17.11 0.37
N ASP A 176 5.59 17.21 0.31
CA ASP A 176 4.79 17.97 1.27
C ASP A 176 4.30 17.14 2.47
N PHE A 177 4.47 15.81 2.48
CA PHE A 177 4.02 14.96 3.58
C PHE A 177 4.87 13.71 3.74
N THR A 178 4.70 13.05 4.87
CA THR A 178 5.26 11.72 5.14
C THR A 178 4.19 10.79 5.68
N ASP A 179 4.26 9.51 5.33
CA ASP A 179 3.42 8.47 5.91
C ASP A 179 4.14 7.86 7.12
N ILE A 180 3.51 7.92 8.28
CA ILE A 180 3.97 7.27 9.51
C ILE A 180 3.13 6.03 9.73
N THR A 181 3.78 4.87 9.79
CA THR A 181 3.14 3.56 10.01
C THR A 181 3.85 2.83 11.14
N ALA A 182 3.23 1.78 11.69
CA ALA A 182 3.91 0.94 12.67
C ALA A 182 5.18 0.33 12.05
N SER A 183 6.28 0.27 12.81
CA SER A 183 7.55 -0.31 12.33
C SER A 183 7.46 -1.79 11.95
N LYS A 184 6.39 -2.48 12.41
CA LYS A 184 6.03 -3.85 12.03
C LYS A 184 5.18 -3.92 10.76
N ALA A 185 4.67 -2.79 10.27
CA ALA A 185 3.93 -2.71 9.02
C ALA A 185 4.93 -2.69 7.87
N ASP A 186 5.06 -3.82 7.19
CA ASP A 186 6.01 -4.04 6.11
C ASP A 186 5.38 -4.99 5.08
N LYS A 187 5.45 -4.63 3.79
CA LYS A 187 4.83 -5.42 2.71
C LYS A 187 5.42 -6.84 2.61
N GLY A 188 6.69 -7.03 2.97
CA GLY A 188 7.30 -8.35 2.98
C GLY A 188 6.76 -9.23 4.10
N GLN A 189 6.60 -8.68 5.32
CA GLN A 189 5.97 -9.38 6.44
C GLN A 189 4.49 -9.68 6.15
N GLY A 190 3.80 -8.76 5.50
CA GLY A 190 2.43 -8.97 5.04
C GLY A 190 2.33 -10.16 4.06
N LEU A 191 3.25 -10.26 3.08
CA LEU A 191 3.31 -11.41 2.17
C LEU A 191 3.49 -12.72 2.94
N LEU A 192 4.40 -12.78 3.92
CA LEU A 192 4.60 -13.97 4.75
C LEU A 192 3.31 -14.37 5.47
N SER A 193 2.62 -13.41 6.07
CA SER A 193 1.38 -13.63 6.81
C SER A 193 0.26 -14.14 5.91
N MET A 194 0.10 -13.53 4.71
CA MET A 194 -0.93 -13.91 3.74
C MET A 194 -0.65 -15.30 3.14
N ALA A 195 0.60 -15.57 2.76
CA ALA A 195 1.01 -16.87 2.23
C ALA A 195 0.80 -18.00 3.27
N ALA A 196 1.17 -17.75 4.53
CA ALA A 196 0.94 -18.70 5.63
C ALA A 196 -0.56 -18.95 5.87
N ALA A 197 -1.40 -17.90 5.84
CA ALA A 197 -2.85 -18.01 6.02
C ALA A 197 -3.53 -18.87 4.94
N GLU A 198 -2.94 -18.92 3.74
CA GLU A 198 -3.42 -19.72 2.59
C GLU A 198 -2.64 -21.01 2.35
N ASN A 199 -1.72 -21.38 3.26
CA ASN A 199 -0.85 -22.56 3.13
C ASN A 199 -0.03 -22.59 1.83
N ILE A 200 0.44 -21.41 1.37
CA ILE A 200 1.26 -21.25 0.17
C ILE A 200 2.72 -21.11 0.59
N ALA A 201 3.59 -21.94 -0.02
CA ALA A 201 5.03 -21.82 0.20
C ALA A 201 5.55 -20.50 -0.42
N ILE A 202 6.49 -19.83 0.24
CA ILE A 202 7.07 -18.58 -0.27
C ILE A 202 7.67 -18.77 -1.67
N ALA A 203 8.31 -19.90 -1.93
CA ALA A 203 8.84 -20.23 -3.25
C ALA A 203 7.77 -20.30 -4.37
N ASP A 204 6.49 -20.42 -4.01
CA ASP A 204 5.36 -20.43 -4.95
C ASP A 204 4.67 -19.04 -5.05
N THR A 205 5.29 -17.98 -4.51
CA THR A 205 4.78 -16.59 -4.58
C THR A 205 5.54 -15.77 -5.61
N MET A 206 4.85 -14.82 -6.23
CA MET A 206 5.44 -13.78 -7.08
C MET A 206 4.89 -12.43 -6.67
N ALA A 207 5.76 -11.42 -6.54
CA ALA A 207 5.37 -10.06 -6.16
C ALA A 207 5.80 -9.07 -7.24
N PHE A 208 4.97 -8.05 -7.46
CA PHE A 208 5.17 -6.97 -8.42
C PHE A 208 5.13 -5.63 -7.71
N GLY A 209 6.05 -4.72 -8.06
CA GLY A 209 6.12 -3.39 -7.48
C GLY A 209 7.01 -2.45 -8.28
N ASP A 210 6.91 -1.15 -7.99
CA ASP A 210 7.72 -0.11 -8.62
C ASP A 210 8.25 0.95 -7.65
N GLY A 211 7.69 1.03 -6.44
CA GLY A 211 8.05 1.99 -5.41
C GLY A 211 9.03 1.47 -4.36
N GLY A 212 9.67 2.37 -3.62
CA GLY A 212 10.60 2.02 -2.54
C GLY A 212 9.98 1.17 -1.42
N ASN A 213 8.66 1.31 -1.18
CA ASN A 213 7.89 0.50 -0.24
C ASN A 213 7.69 -0.95 -0.72
N ASP A 214 7.99 -1.26 -2.00
CA ASP A 214 7.92 -2.61 -2.55
C ASP A 214 9.23 -3.39 -2.39
N ILE A 215 10.34 -2.73 -2.05
CA ILE A 215 11.66 -3.40 -1.89
C ILE A 215 11.55 -4.62 -0.96
N ALA A 216 10.83 -4.48 0.15
CA ALA A 216 10.68 -5.54 1.13
C ALA A 216 9.92 -6.75 0.56
N ILE A 217 8.80 -6.54 -0.13
CA ILE A 217 8.00 -7.63 -0.69
C ILE A 217 8.69 -8.30 -1.88
N LEU A 218 9.41 -7.53 -2.72
CA LEU A 218 10.17 -8.08 -3.84
C LEU A 218 11.31 -8.99 -3.37
N ARG A 219 11.98 -8.66 -2.26
CA ARG A 219 13.00 -9.50 -1.64
C ARG A 219 12.43 -10.75 -0.98
N GLN A 220 11.24 -10.66 -0.43
CA GLN A 220 10.62 -11.72 0.37
C GLN A 220 9.91 -12.77 -0.49
N ALA A 221 9.36 -12.38 -1.63
CA ALA A 221 8.67 -13.27 -2.56
C ALA A 221 9.62 -14.34 -3.14
N GLY A 222 9.06 -15.48 -3.55
CA GLY A 222 9.78 -16.48 -4.31
C GLY A 222 10.34 -15.93 -5.63
N ILE A 223 9.58 -15.02 -6.27
CA ILE A 223 10.00 -14.23 -7.43
C ILE A 223 9.55 -12.79 -7.22
N GLY A 224 10.51 -11.88 -7.05
CA GLY A 224 10.27 -10.43 -7.05
C GLY A 224 10.43 -9.86 -8.45
N VAL A 225 9.42 -9.14 -8.93
CA VAL A 225 9.39 -8.52 -10.26
C VAL A 225 9.27 -7.00 -10.10
N ALA A 226 10.29 -6.27 -10.52
CA ALA A 226 10.22 -4.81 -10.62
C ALA A 226 9.61 -4.39 -11.97
N MET A 227 8.71 -3.42 -11.93
CA MET A 227 8.17 -2.82 -13.14
C MET A 227 9.24 -2.01 -13.89
N GLY A 228 9.11 -1.89 -15.21
CA GLY A 228 10.06 -1.12 -16.03
C GLY A 228 10.12 0.36 -15.68
N ASN A 229 9.03 0.92 -15.14
CA ASN A 229 8.95 2.28 -14.61
C ASN A 229 9.49 2.45 -13.18
N ALA A 230 9.89 1.38 -12.50
CA ALA A 230 10.44 1.44 -11.16
C ALA A 230 11.77 2.21 -11.10
N ASN A 231 12.12 2.72 -9.92
CA ASN A 231 13.43 3.33 -9.67
C ASN A 231 14.54 2.27 -9.66
N ASP A 232 15.79 2.71 -9.83
CA ASP A 232 16.96 1.81 -9.95
C ASP A 232 17.20 0.97 -8.67
N ASP A 233 16.93 1.53 -7.50
CA ASP A 233 17.05 0.81 -6.20
C ASP A 233 16.03 -0.33 -6.08
N VAL A 234 14.82 -0.16 -6.59
CA VAL A 234 13.79 -1.20 -6.66
C VAL A 234 14.18 -2.28 -7.67
N LYS A 235 14.64 -1.87 -8.87
CA LYS A 235 15.12 -2.79 -9.90
C LYS A 235 16.30 -3.63 -9.42
N ALA A 236 17.20 -3.04 -8.64
CA ALA A 236 18.41 -3.70 -8.15
C ALA A 236 18.14 -4.87 -7.18
N VAL A 237 16.96 -4.91 -6.54
CA VAL A 237 16.61 -5.98 -5.58
C VAL A 237 15.71 -7.06 -6.19
N ALA A 238 15.15 -6.82 -7.38
CA ALA A 238 14.23 -7.75 -8.02
C ALA A 238 14.96 -8.94 -8.68
N ASN A 239 14.29 -10.08 -8.75
CA ASN A 239 14.77 -11.22 -9.53
C ASN A 239 14.63 -11.00 -11.04
N TYR A 240 13.65 -10.17 -11.44
CA TYR A 240 13.34 -9.86 -12.83
C TYR A 240 12.84 -8.43 -12.96
N VAL A 241 13.25 -7.75 -14.03
CA VAL A 241 12.72 -6.44 -14.40
C VAL A 241 11.90 -6.62 -15.66
N THR A 242 10.60 -6.36 -15.57
CA THR A 242 9.69 -6.42 -16.71
C THR A 242 9.58 -5.06 -17.43
N SER A 243 8.73 -4.96 -18.45
CA SER A 243 8.39 -3.68 -19.07
C SER A 243 7.54 -2.80 -18.15
N SER A 244 7.31 -1.55 -18.55
CA SER A 244 6.53 -0.62 -17.74
C SER A 244 5.05 -1.04 -17.64
N VAL A 245 4.32 -0.43 -16.70
CA VAL A 245 2.86 -0.61 -16.58
C VAL A 245 2.15 -0.27 -17.89
N ASP A 246 2.65 0.72 -18.63
CA ASP A 246 2.10 1.17 -19.91
C ASP A 246 2.49 0.28 -21.12
N ASP A 247 3.46 -0.63 -20.92
CA ASP A 247 4.02 -1.50 -21.96
C ASP A 247 3.80 -2.99 -21.61
N ASP A 248 2.60 -3.33 -21.11
CA ASP A 248 2.17 -4.70 -20.80
C ASP A 248 3.03 -5.44 -19.76
N GLY A 249 3.66 -4.73 -18.83
CA GLY A 249 4.68 -5.27 -17.92
C GLY A 249 4.24 -6.52 -17.15
N ILE A 250 3.06 -6.52 -16.55
CA ILE A 250 2.53 -7.67 -15.81
C ILE A 250 2.29 -8.86 -16.74
N ALA A 251 1.62 -8.63 -17.87
CA ALA A 251 1.34 -9.69 -18.83
C ALA A 251 2.63 -10.33 -19.39
N ASN A 252 3.65 -9.52 -19.65
CA ASN A 252 4.95 -9.98 -20.15
C ASN A 252 5.68 -10.82 -19.09
N ALA A 253 5.68 -10.40 -17.82
CA ALA A 253 6.28 -11.17 -16.74
C ALA A 253 5.55 -12.50 -16.49
N LEU A 254 4.21 -12.51 -16.47
CA LEU A 254 3.43 -13.73 -16.28
C LEU A 254 3.63 -14.75 -17.39
N LYS A 255 3.82 -14.30 -18.64
CA LYS A 255 4.23 -15.17 -19.78
C LYS A 255 5.66 -15.68 -19.61
N HIS A 256 6.60 -14.79 -19.23
CA HIS A 256 8.02 -15.15 -19.06
C HIS A 256 8.23 -16.28 -18.05
N PHE A 257 7.42 -16.32 -16.99
CA PHE A 257 7.48 -17.33 -15.94
C PHE A 257 6.47 -18.47 -16.11
N ASP A 258 5.86 -18.62 -17.30
CA ASP A 258 4.88 -19.66 -17.63
C ASP A 258 3.69 -19.74 -16.65
N VAL A 259 3.29 -18.59 -16.08
CA VAL A 259 2.10 -18.50 -15.21
C VAL A 259 0.82 -18.54 -16.06
N ILE A 260 0.86 -17.90 -17.23
CA ILE A 260 -0.28 -17.83 -18.17
C ILE A 260 0.06 -18.40 -19.55
#